data_28219a23aae19abad47f7ce3f020a577
#
_entry.id   28219a23aae19abad47f7ce3f020a577
#
_cell.length_a   1.000
_cell.length_b   1.000
_cell.length_c   1.000
_cell.angle_alpha   90.00
_cell.angle_beta   90.00
_cell.angle_gamma   90.00
#
_symmetry.space_group_name_H-M   'P 1'
#
loop_
_entity.id
_entity.type
_entity.pdbx_description
1 polymer ?
#
loop_
_entity_poly.entity_id
_entity_poly.type
_entity_poly.pdbx_seq_one_letter_code
_entity_poly.pdbx_strand_id
1 'polypeptide(L)'
;PIKESFTYPGNPKRIFVALFGIAAGLTVIWYTAMFSGLSFLKGPMKVEDTAAEIIVGIAAALGMGFFLLAGRLSDRIGRKKPIVWGYAATLVLLFPLFWLMGSVGNPALTAAAEKAPVVVTGSKCSFDPFAQTQETACGKTLGELTKLGVPYQVVSNETGFDSVKVMIGDREVASEDPALLKPALEAMGYRFDKQIPAPFGMAVILVALLGLSALSGFTYGPVAALLSEMFPPHVRYSSLSIPYHLGTGYFGGFLPLIASFIVAKTGNAYAGLWYTWVVVLVAFLVSAFLLKEPVEGEWDKAAPSAGDAA
;
A
#
# COMPACT_ATOMS: atom_id res chain seq x y z
N PRO A 1 -18.18 -21.53 20.06
CA PRO A 1 -16.95 -21.49 19.25
C PRO A 1 -16.18 -20.17 19.41
N ILE A 2 -16.82 -18.97 19.26
CA ILE A 2 -16.10 -17.67 19.35
C ILE A 2 -15.51 -17.46 20.76
N LYS A 3 -16.32 -17.61 21.83
CA LYS A 3 -15.84 -17.51 23.21
C LYS A 3 -14.68 -18.47 23.47
N GLU A 4 -14.82 -19.70 23.03
CA GLU A 4 -13.82 -20.75 23.16
C GLU A 4 -12.51 -20.42 22.42
N SER A 5 -12.59 -19.80 21.23
CA SER A 5 -11.42 -19.31 20.50
C SER A 5 -10.58 -18.33 21.31
N PHE A 6 -11.19 -17.52 22.19
CA PHE A 6 -10.47 -16.58 23.06
C PHE A 6 -10.08 -17.14 24.42
N THR A 7 -10.78 -18.20 24.89
CA THR A 7 -10.53 -18.78 26.22
C THR A 7 -9.60 -19.99 26.19
N TYR A 8 -9.40 -20.62 25.01
CA TYR A 8 -8.49 -21.74 24.88
C TYR A 8 -7.04 -21.33 25.20
N PRO A 9 -6.30 -22.08 26.03
CA PRO A 9 -4.97 -21.72 26.47
C PRO A 9 -4.01 -21.45 25.29
N GLY A 10 -3.37 -20.27 25.34
CA GLY A 10 -2.40 -19.82 24.31
C GLY A 10 -3.02 -19.33 23.00
N ASN A 11 -4.32 -19.53 22.77
CA ASN A 11 -4.98 -19.14 21.53
C ASN A 11 -5.08 -17.62 21.32
N PRO A 12 -5.31 -16.77 22.34
CA PRO A 12 -5.28 -15.32 22.17
C PRO A 12 -3.94 -14.82 21.62
N LYS A 13 -2.81 -15.41 22.05
CA LYS A 13 -1.50 -15.09 21.51
C LYS A 13 -1.36 -15.50 20.04
N ARG A 14 -1.91 -16.69 19.67
CA ARG A 14 -1.93 -17.15 18.28
C ARG A 14 -2.77 -16.23 17.41
N ILE A 15 -3.96 -15.80 17.87
CA ILE A 15 -4.83 -14.84 17.19
C ILE A 15 -4.09 -13.50 16.98
N PHE A 16 -3.39 -12.99 18.01
CA PHE A 16 -2.58 -11.77 17.89
C PHE A 16 -1.49 -11.91 16.84
N VAL A 17 -0.73 -13.02 16.85
CA VAL A 17 0.32 -13.28 15.87
C VAL A 17 -0.26 -13.47 14.47
N ALA A 18 -1.40 -14.15 14.34
CA ALA A 18 -2.09 -14.32 13.06
C ALA A 18 -2.60 -12.98 12.50
N LEU A 19 -3.09 -12.07 13.36
CA LEU A 19 -3.58 -10.77 12.95
C LEU A 19 -2.43 -9.85 12.52
N PHE A 20 -1.50 -9.59 13.44
CA PHE A 20 -0.45 -8.57 13.23
C PHE A 20 0.78 -9.12 12.50
N GLY A 21 1.12 -10.38 12.70
CA GLY A 21 2.28 -11.01 12.05
C GLY A 21 1.97 -11.60 10.66
N ILE A 22 0.73 -11.89 10.36
CA ILE A 22 0.36 -12.56 9.11
C ILE A 22 -0.65 -11.70 8.34
N ALA A 23 -1.92 -11.65 8.79
CA ALA A 23 -3.02 -11.12 8.01
C ALA A 23 -2.87 -9.63 7.65
N ALA A 24 -2.46 -8.78 8.58
CA ALA A 24 -2.26 -7.36 8.31
C ALA A 24 -1.15 -7.13 7.27
N GLY A 25 0.03 -7.76 7.46
CA GLY A 25 1.19 -7.55 6.60
C GLY A 25 0.96 -8.03 5.17
N LEU A 26 0.49 -9.28 5.01
CA LEU A 26 0.26 -9.83 3.66
C LEU A 26 -0.78 -9.03 2.88
N THR A 27 -1.82 -8.59 3.57
CA THR A 27 -2.94 -7.89 2.91
C THR A 27 -2.50 -6.51 2.41
N VAL A 28 -1.79 -5.72 3.22
CA VAL A 28 -1.35 -4.39 2.77
C VAL A 28 -0.36 -4.49 1.60
N ILE A 29 0.47 -5.54 1.52
CA ILE A 29 1.36 -5.75 0.36
C ILE A 29 0.53 -6.00 -0.89
N TRP A 30 -0.45 -6.92 -0.83
CA TRP A 30 -1.29 -7.25 -1.98
C TRP A 30 -2.13 -6.06 -2.45
N TYR A 31 -2.78 -5.35 -1.51
CA TYR A 31 -3.57 -4.15 -1.84
C TYR A 31 -2.69 -3.04 -2.42
N THR A 32 -1.48 -2.87 -1.91
CA THR A 32 -0.53 -1.91 -2.47
C THR A 32 -0.11 -2.30 -3.88
N ALA A 33 0.21 -3.56 -4.13
CA ALA A 33 0.59 -4.04 -5.45
C ALA A 33 -0.50 -3.82 -6.49
N MET A 34 -1.76 -4.17 -6.16
CA MET A 34 -2.87 -4.15 -7.12
C MET A 34 -3.56 -2.78 -7.17
N PHE A 35 -4.05 -2.28 -6.03
CA PHE A 35 -4.87 -1.07 -6.01
C PHE A 35 -4.05 0.21 -5.96
N SER A 36 -3.03 0.29 -5.07
CA SER A 36 -2.19 1.49 -5.01
C SER A 36 -1.31 1.60 -6.26
N GLY A 37 -0.82 0.49 -6.80
CA GLY A 37 -0.10 0.47 -8.07
C GLY A 37 -0.94 1.00 -9.22
N LEU A 38 -2.18 0.52 -9.37
CA LEU A 38 -3.11 1.01 -10.40
C LEU A 38 -3.43 2.49 -10.21
N SER A 39 -3.76 2.90 -8.98
CA SER A 39 -4.08 4.30 -8.66
C SER A 39 -2.89 5.23 -8.91
N PHE A 40 -1.68 4.79 -8.59
CA PHE A 40 -0.44 5.53 -8.83
C PHE A 40 -0.19 5.76 -10.33
N LEU A 41 -0.39 4.72 -11.15
CA LEU A 41 -0.23 4.82 -12.61
C LEU A 41 -1.28 5.76 -13.22
N LYS A 42 -2.57 5.62 -12.85
CA LYS A 42 -3.67 6.40 -13.42
C LYS A 42 -3.71 7.84 -12.91
N GLY A 43 -3.44 8.06 -11.65
CA GLY A 43 -3.53 9.36 -10.98
C GLY A 43 -2.28 10.20 -11.18
N PRO A 44 -1.24 10.04 -10.34
CA PRO A 44 -0.01 10.83 -10.42
C PRO A 44 0.73 10.69 -11.75
N MET A 45 0.85 9.47 -12.28
CA MET A 45 1.64 9.24 -13.50
C MET A 45 0.87 9.51 -14.79
N LYS A 46 -0.44 9.76 -14.73
CA LYS A 46 -1.28 10.03 -15.92
C LYS A 46 -1.14 8.99 -17.03
N VAL A 47 -0.89 7.73 -16.66
CA VAL A 47 -0.95 6.63 -17.63
C VAL A 47 -2.40 6.45 -18.07
N GLU A 48 -2.60 6.17 -19.37
CA GLU A 48 -3.93 5.93 -19.93
C GLU A 48 -4.62 4.77 -19.19
N ASP A 49 -5.92 4.93 -18.92
CA ASP A 49 -6.64 4.06 -17.97
C ASP A 49 -6.65 2.60 -18.43
N THR A 50 -6.94 2.34 -19.69
CA THR A 50 -6.99 0.98 -20.25
C THR A 50 -5.61 0.33 -20.26
N ALA A 51 -4.57 1.10 -20.63
CA ALA A 51 -3.20 0.61 -20.59
C ALA A 51 -2.73 0.25 -19.17
N ALA A 52 -3.07 1.09 -18.18
CA ALA A 52 -2.78 0.82 -16.78
C ALA A 52 -3.52 -0.44 -16.26
N GLU A 53 -4.80 -0.60 -16.61
CA GLU A 53 -5.59 -1.76 -16.21
C GLU A 53 -5.08 -3.07 -16.85
N ILE A 54 -4.75 -3.02 -18.13
CA ILE A 54 -4.22 -4.19 -18.84
C ILE A 54 -2.88 -4.63 -18.24
N ILE A 55 -1.94 -3.68 -17.98
CA ILE A 55 -0.62 -4.05 -17.47
C ILE A 55 -0.69 -4.60 -16.05
N VAL A 56 -1.56 -4.03 -15.20
CA VAL A 56 -1.81 -4.58 -13.85
C VAL A 56 -2.48 -5.95 -13.93
N GLY A 57 -3.44 -6.14 -14.84
CA GLY A 57 -4.07 -7.44 -15.10
C GLY A 57 -3.07 -8.51 -15.55
N ILE A 58 -2.16 -8.17 -16.46
CA ILE A 58 -1.08 -9.07 -16.91
C ILE A 58 -0.15 -9.39 -15.74
N ALA A 59 0.24 -8.38 -14.96
CA ALA A 59 1.11 -8.59 -13.78
C ALA A 59 0.43 -9.48 -12.73
N ALA A 60 -0.88 -9.33 -12.51
CA ALA A 60 -1.64 -10.18 -11.61
C ALA A 60 -1.70 -11.63 -12.11
N ALA A 61 -1.99 -11.84 -13.41
CA ALA A 61 -2.06 -13.16 -14.02
C ALA A 61 -0.70 -13.90 -13.96
N LEU A 62 0.38 -13.25 -14.37
CA LEU A 62 1.73 -13.82 -14.29
C LEU A 62 2.19 -13.98 -12.83
N GLY A 63 1.79 -13.04 -11.97
CA GLY A 63 2.08 -13.03 -10.55
C GLY A 63 1.58 -14.25 -9.80
N MET A 64 0.49 -14.89 -10.25
CA MET A 64 -0.03 -16.14 -9.65
C MET A 64 1.05 -17.24 -9.54
N GLY A 65 2.00 -17.26 -10.48
CA GLY A 65 3.12 -18.18 -10.43
C GLY A 65 3.95 -18.06 -9.15
N PHE A 66 4.16 -16.86 -8.63
CA PHE A 66 4.92 -16.62 -7.40
C PHE A 66 4.22 -17.18 -6.16
N PHE A 67 2.87 -17.14 -6.12
CA PHE A 67 2.10 -17.74 -5.00
C PHE A 67 2.31 -19.26 -4.97
N LEU A 68 2.25 -19.92 -6.12
CA LEU A 68 2.48 -21.36 -6.22
C LEU A 68 3.93 -21.73 -5.88
N LEU A 69 4.90 -20.95 -6.37
CA LEU A 69 6.31 -21.15 -6.07
C LEU A 69 6.61 -20.96 -4.58
N ALA A 70 6.08 -19.91 -3.97
CA ALA A 70 6.26 -19.64 -2.54
C ALA A 70 5.56 -20.69 -1.66
N GLY A 71 4.38 -21.17 -2.06
CA GLY A 71 3.70 -22.30 -1.42
C GLY A 71 4.57 -23.56 -1.41
N ARG A 72 5.05 -23.98 -2.59
CA ARG A 72 5.95 -25.14 -2.73
C ARG A 72 7.26 -24.96 -1.97
N LEU A 73 7.82 -23.75 -1.97
CA LEU A 73 9.03 -23.46 -1.22
C LEU A 73 8.78 -23.61 0.28
N SER A 74 7.63 -23.13 0.77
CA SER A 74 7.25 -23.22 2.18
C SER A 74 7.07 -24.66 2.68
N ASP A 75 6.65 -25.57 1.80
CA ASP A 75 6.56 -27.01 2.11
C ASP A 75 7.93 -27.61 2.41
N ARG A 76 9.01 -27.06 1.82
CA ARG A 76 10.37 -27.59 1.98
C ARG A 76 11.17 -26.93 3.09
N ILE A 77 11.03 -25.62 3.27
CA ILE A 77 11.87 -24.84 4.20
C ILE A 77 11.14 -24.38 5.46
N GLY A 78 9.84 -24.68 5.57
CA GLY A 78 8.94 -24.23 6.64
C GLY A 78 8.13 -23.01 6.24
N ARG A 79 7.01 -22.79 6.94
CA ARG A 79 6.00 -21.77 6.61
C ARG A 79 6.48 -20.34 6.96
N LYS A 80 7.18 -20.19 8.07
CA LYS A 80 7.63 -18.89 8.60
C LYS A 80 8.65 -18.20 7.70
N LYS A 81 9.64 -18.93 7.18
CA LYS A 81 10.77 -18.35 6.46
C LYS A 81 10.37 -17.53 5.23
N PRO A 82 9.54 -18.02 4.29
CA PRO A 82 9.11 -17.24 3.13
C PRO A 82 8.38 -15.95 3.53
N ILE A 83 7.53 -16.00 4.57
CA ILE A 83 6.79 -14.84 5.06
C ILE A 83 7.75 -13.77 5.58
N VAL A 84 8.69 -14.14 6.46
CA VAL A 84 9.68 -13.22 7.01
C VAL A 84 10.56 -12.63 5.92
N TRP A 85 11.00 -13.43 4.96
CA TRP A 85 11.77 -12.95 3.79
C TRP A 85 10.95 -12.02 2.91
N GLY A 86 9.68 -12.34 2.66
CA GLY A 86 8.76 -11.49 1.91
C GLY A 86 8.58 -10.11 2.57
N TYR A 87 8.42 -10.06 3.88
CA TYR A 87 8.33 -8.80 4.61
C TYR A 87 9.65 -8.02 4.58
N ALA A 88 10.78 -8.67 4.87
CA ALA A 88 12.09 -8.02 4.80
C ALA A 88 12.38 -7.44 3.41
N ALA A 89 12.09 -8.21 2.36
CA ALA A 89 12.23 -7.75 0.98
C ALA A 89 11.28 -6.59 0.67
N THR A 90 10.04 -6.61 1.18
CA THR A 90 9.07 -5.51 0.99
C THR A 90 9.57 -4.23 1.64
N LEU A 91 10.11 -4.27 2.86
CA LEU A 91 10.65 -3.10 3.56
C LEU A 91 11.77 -2.42 2.76
N VAL A 92 12.54 -3.18 1.99
CA VAL A 92 13.64 -2.66 1.17
C VAL A 92 13.17 -2.25 -0.22
N LEU A 93 12.31 -3.03 -0.87
CA LEU A 93 12.00 -2.89 -2.30
C LEU A 93 10.74 -2.07 -2.59
N LEU A 94 9.87 -1.81 -1.62
CA LEU A 94 8.59 -1.13 -1.84
C LEU A 94 8.79 0.24 -2.53
N PHE A 95 9.57 1.12 -1.93
CA PHE A 95 9.84 2.45 -2.49
C PHE A 95 10.62 2.40 -3.80
N PRO A 96 11.72 1.63 -3.93
CA PRO A 96 12.41 1.47 -5.20
C PRO A 96 11.53 1.00 -6.36
N LEU A 97 10.61 0.05 -6.14
CA LEU A 97 9.72 -0.45 -7.18
C LEU A 97 8.72 0.63 -7.62
N PHE A 98 8.14 1.40 -6.70
CA PHE A 98 7.27 2.52 -7.03
C PHE A 98 8.03 3.67 -7.71
N TRP A 99 9.24 3.97 -7.24
CA TRP A 99 10.10 4.95 -7.89
C TRP A 99 10.44 4.55 -9.33
N LEU A 100 10.73 3.27 -9.55
CA LEU A 100 11.00 2.73 -10.88
C LEU A 100 9.78 2.90 -11.80
N MET A 101 8.57 2.61 -11.33
CA MET A 101 7.33 2.87 -12.09
C MET A 101 7.15 4.37 -12.38
N GLY A 102 7.41 5.22 -11.40
CA GLY A 102 7.29 6.67 -11.54
C GLY A 102 8.25 7.27 -12.56
N SER A 103 9.50 6.78 -12.60
CA SER A 103 10.53 7.29 -13.50
C SER A 103 10.22 7.07 -14.98
N VAL A 104 9.43 6.04 -15.32
CA VAL A 104 9.07 5.71 -16.71
C VAL A 104 7.59 5.94 -17.05
N GLY A 105 6.75 6.09 -16.03
CA GLY A 105 5.31 6.26 -16.20
C GLY A 105 4.94 7.56 -16.92
N ASN A 106 5.54 8.66 -16.46
CA ASN A 106 5.42 9.97 -17.12
C ASN A 106 6.73 10.78 -16.96
N PRO A 107 7.74 10.53 -17.81
CA PRO A 107 9.02 11.23 -17.72
C PRO A 107 8.90 12.75 -17.85
N ALA A 108 7.94 13.23 -18.64
CA ALA A 108 7.73 14.68 -18.83
C ALA A 108 7.24 15.35 -17.55
N LEU A 109 6.30 14.71 -16.84
CA LEU A 109 5.77 15.19 -15.56
C LEU A 109 6.87 15.19 -14.48
N THR A 110 7.65 14.11 -14.41
CA THR A 110 8.76 13.98 -13.45
C THR A 110 9.82 15.07 -13.69
N ALA A 111 10.23 15.26 -14.94
CA ALA A 111 11.21 16.29 -15.31
C ALA A 111 10.68 17.71 -15.04
N ALA A 112 9.39 17.97 -15.28
CA ALA A 112 8.77 19.25 -14.96
C ALA A 112 8.76 19.54 -13.46
N ALA A 113 8.41 18.53 -12.64
CA ALA A 113 8.39 18.65 -11.18
C ALA A 113 9.79 18.91 -10.59
N GLU A 114 10.83 18.34 -11.19
CA GLU A 114 12.22 18.60 -10.78
C GLU A 114 12.70 20.01 -11.17
N LYS A 115 12.33 20.48 -12.37
CA LYS A 115 12.74 21.80 -12.88
C LYS A 115 11.97 22.96 -12.26
N ALA A 116 10.69 22.77 -12.00
CA ALA A 116 9.78 23.78 -11.51
C ALA A 116 8.94 23.24 -10.34
N PRO A 117 9.57 23.02 -9.15
CA PRO A 117 8.85 22.52 -7.99
C PRO A 117 7.76 23.49 -7.55
N VAL A 118 6.64 22.94 -7.06
CA VAL A 118 5.50 23.74 -6.61
C VAL A 118 5.56 23.92 -5.10
N VAL A 119 5.56 25.19 -4.68
CA VAL A 119 5.51 25.59 -3.27
C VAL A 119 4.27 26.44 -3.05
N VAL A 120 3.44 26.02 -2.11
CA VAL A 120 2.21 26.74 -1.71
C VAL A 120 2.45 27.39 -0.36
N THR A 121 2.37 28.70 -0.31
CA THR A 121 2.50 29.48 0.93
C THR A 121 1.17 30.14 1.29
N GLY A 122 0.72 29.96 2.53
CA GLY A 122 -0.51 30.59 2.98
C GLY A 122 -0.79 30.34 4.47
N SER A 123 -1.75 31.09 5.03
CA SER A 123 -2.26 30.86 6.37
C SER A 123 -3.28 29.70 6.35
N LYS A 124 -3.29 28.86 7.39
CA LYS A 124 -4.24 27.75 7.55
C LYS A 124 -4.32 26.82 6.30
N CYS A 125 -3.17 26.57 5.68
CA CYS A 125 -3.06 25.66 4.54
C CYS A 125 -3.30 24.22 4.95
N SER A 126 -4.55 23.79 4.90
CA SER A 126 -4.92 22.38 5.08
C SER A 126 -5.90 21.95 3.99
N PHE A 127 -5.67 20.77 3.44
CA PHE A 127 -6.57 20.10 2.52
C PHE A 127 -7.27 18.95 3.25
N ASP A 128 -8.60 18.93 3.22
CA ASP A 128 -9.40 17.81 3.73
C ASP A 128 -9.93 16.98 2.55
N PRO A 129 -9.36 15.78 2.31
CA PRO A 129 -9.79 14.92 1.21
C PRO A 129 -11.21 14.35 1.38
N PHE A 130 -11.83 14.48 2.54
CA PHE A 130 -13.19 14.01 2.82
C PHE A 130 -14.24 15.13 2.75
N ALA A 131 -13.82 16.39 2.73
CA ALA A 131 -14.73 17.51 2.57
C ALA A 131 -15.24 17.58 1.13
N GLN A 132 -16.56 17.75 0.95
CA GLN A 132 -17.16 17.96 -0.36
C GLN A 132 -16.67 19.26 -1.01
N THR A 133 -16.45 20.29 -0.19
CA THR A 133 -15.92 21.58 -0.61
C THR A 133 -14.87 22.05 0.38
N GLN A 134 -13.77 22.61 -0.15
CA GLN A 134 -12.74 23.20 0.71
C GLN A 134 -13.14 24.60 1.11
N GLU A 135 -13.08 24.93 2.40
CA GLU A 135 -13.48 26.22 2.94
C GLU A 135 -12.44 27.33 2.68
N THR A 136 -11.15 26.96 2.71
CA THR A 136 -10.05 27.92 2.57
C THR A 136 -9.55 28.00 1.13
N ALA A 137 -9.06 29.16 0.70
CA ALA A 137 -8.42 29.35 -0.59
C ALA A 137 -7.22 28.39 -0.76
N CYS A 138 -6.42 28.23 0.30
CA CYS A 138 -5.30 27.27 0.29
C CYS A 138 -5.79 25.83 0.11
N GLY A 139 -6.84 25.40 0.82
CA GLY A 139 -7.41 24.07 0.66
C GLY A 139 -7.91 23.80 -0.76
N LYS A 140 -8.53 24.78 -1.41
CA LYS A 140 -8.95 24.69 -2.83
C LYS A 140 -7.74 24.50 -3.76
N THR A 141 -6.69 25.29 -3.56
CA THR A 141 -5.43 25.19 -4.32
C THR A 141 -4.78 23.82 -4.15
N LEU A 142 -4.63 23.35 -2.90
CA LEU A 142 -4.06 22.02 -2.63
C LEU A 142 -4.91 20.90 -3.21
N GLY A 143 -6.24 21.04 -3.15
CA GLY A 143 -7.17 20.10 -3.76
C GLY A 143 -7.02 20.01 -5.26
N GLU A 144 -6.82 21.14 -5.95
CA GLU A 144 -6.62 21.16 -7.39
C GLU A 144 -5.26 20.56 -7.78
N LEU A 145 -4.17 20.91 -7.08
CA LEU A 145 -2.86 20.30 -7.28
C LEU A 145 -2.90 18.78 -7.07
N THR A 146 -3.61 18.32 -6.04
CA THR A 146 -3.81 16.89 -5.77
C THR A 146 -4.55 16.19 -6.91
N LYS A 147 -5.63 16.78 -7.44
CA LYS A 147 -6.36 16.24 -8.61
C LYS A 147 -5.50 16.19 -9.86
N LEU A 148 -4.68 17.21 -10.06
CA LEU A 148 -3.73 17.25 -11.17
C LEU A 148 -2.58 16.24 -11.00
N GLY A 149 -2.35 15.72 -9.78
CA GLY A 149 -1.25 14.79 -9.47
C GLY A 149 0.10 15.50 -9.40
N VAL A 150 0.10 16.81 -9.17
CA VAL A 150 1.33 17.61 -9.04
C VAL A 150 1.85 17.52 -7.62
N PRO A 151 3.12 17.12 -7.41
CA PRO A 151 3.75 17.20 -6.09
C PRO A 151 3.92 18.65 -5.66
N TYR A 152 3.67 18.94 -4.40
CA TYR A 152 3.80 20.28 -3.83
C TYR A 152 4.37 20.26 -2.41
N GLN A 153 4.93 21.36 -2.00
CA GLN A 153 5.33 21.61 -0.62
C GLN A 153 4.47 22.73 -0.04
N VAL A 154 4.07 22.59 1.22
CA VAL A 154 3.31 23.62 1.93
C VAL A 154 4.24 24.32 2.92
N VAL A 155 4.35 25.64 2.78
CA VAL A 155 5.06 26.50 3.73
C VAL A 155 4.03 27.31 4.48
N SER A 156 3.88 27.03 5.78
CA SER A 156 2.98 27.81 6.65
C SER A 156 3.50 29.21 6.84
N ASN A 157 2.68 30.21 6.55
CA ASN A 157 3.00 31.61 6.84
C ASN A 157 2.23 32.04 8.11
N GLU A 158 2.96 32.37 9.18
CA GLU A 158 2.39 32.80 10.46
C GLU A 158 1.92 34.26 10.44
N THR A 159 2.18 35.01 9.36
CA THR A 159 1.94 36.46 9.27
C THR A 159 0.49 36.87 9.00
N GLY A 160 -0.48 35.97 9.16
CA GLY A 160 -1.91 36.35 9.30
C GLY A 160 -2.62 36.87 8.04
N PHE A 161 -1.97 36.96 6.89
CA PHE A 161 -2.63 37.32 5.63
C PHE A 161 -3.24 36.09 4.96
N ASP A 162 -4.53 36.16 4.64
CA ASP A 162 -5.30 35.09 3.96
C ASP A 162 -4.88 34.89 2.47
N SER A 163 -3.89 35.61 1.99
CA SER A 163 -3.43 35.46 0.61
C SER A 163 -2.62 34.17 0.43
N VAL A 164 -3.07 33.34 -0.48
CA VAL A 164 -2.35 32.13 -0.90
C VAL A 164 -1.45 32.49 -2.06
N LYS A 165 -0.16 32.13 -1.94
CA LYS A 165 0.82 32.28 -2.99
C LYS A 165 1.27 30.92 -3.48
N VAL A 166 1.27 30.71 -4.78
CA VAL A 166 1.81 29.50 -5.41
C VAL A 166 3.04 29.89 -6.22
N MET A 167 4.16 29.32 -5.84
CA MET A 167 5.39 29.40 -6.61
C MET A 167 5.55 28.13 -7.46
N ILE A 168 5.75 28.30 -8.75
CA ILE A 168 6.06 27.23 -9.69
C ILE A 168 7.46 27.48 -10.23
N GLY A 169 8.47 26.79 -9.68
CA GLY A 169 9.86 27.20 -9.87
C GLY A 169 10.09 28.61 -9.33
N ASP A 170 10.58 29.50 -10.19
CA ASP A 170 10.85 30.91 -9.84
C ASP A 170 9.66 31.84 -10.13
N ARG A 171 8.53 31.32 -10.62
CA ARG A 171 7.37 32.12 -11.03
C ARG A 171 6.27 32.09 -9.98
N GLU A 172 5.90 33.28 -9.50
CA GLU A 172 4.70 33.43 -8.63
C GLU A 172 3.44 33.44 -9.50
N VAL A 173 2.46 32.60 -9.13
CA VAL A 173 1.13 32.55 -9.73
C VAL A 173 0.13 33.06 -8.70
N ALA A 174 -0.67 34.06 -9.06
CA ALA A 174 -1.76 34.52 -8.21
C ALA A 174 -2.78 33.40 -8.07
N SER A 175 -3.00 32.91 -6.84
CA SER A 175 -3.72 31.67 -6.59
C SER A 175 -5.13 31.89 -6.09
N GLU A 176 -5.72 33.05 -6.32
CA GLU A 176 -7.15 33.27 -5.94
C GLU A 176 -8.12 32.43 -6.76
N ASP A 177 -7.72 32.06 -7.99
CA ASP A 177 -8.53 31.19 -8.87
C ASP A 177 -7.76 29.89 -9.19
N PRO A 178 -8.17 28.75 -8.62
CA PRO A 178 -7.57 27.44 -8.92
C PRO A 178 -7.58 27.08 -10.42
N ALA A 179 -8.48 27.66 -11.22
CA ALA A 179 -8.56 27.41 -12.65
C ALA A 179 -7.30 27.92 -13.41
N LEU A 180 -6.59 28.90 -12.84
CA LEU A 180 -5.36 29.44 -13.44
C LEU A 180 -4.13 28.57 -13.19
N LEU A 181 -4.19 27.62 -12.24
CA LEU A 181 -3.06 26.76 -11.90
C LEU A 181 -2.67 25.83 -13.07
N LYS A 182 -3.66 25.20 -13.70
CA LYS A 182 -3.38 24.25 -14.78
C LYS A 182 -2.67 24.91 -15.98
N PRO A 183 -3.12 26.05 -16.53
CA PRO A 183 -2.41 26.74 -17.61
C PRO A 183 -1.00 27.21 -17.18
N ALA A 184 -0.83 27.67 -15.93
CA ALA A 184 0.45 28.11 -15.45
C ALA A 184 1.45 26.94 -15.33
N LEU A 185 1.01 25.78 -14.85
CA LEU A 185 1.81 24.56 -14.80
C LEU A 185 2.17 24.05 -16.20
N GLU A 186 1.21 24.07 -17.15
CA GLU A 186 1.44 23.67 -18.54
C GLU A 186 2.50 24.58 -19.20
N ALA A 187 2.48 25.89 -18.92
CA ALA A 187 3.49 26.84 -19.39
C ALA A 187 4.90 26.53 -18.83
N MET A 188 5.00 25.87 -17.67
CA MET A 188 6.26 25.43 -17.06
C MET A 188 6.66 24.00 -17.46
N GLY A 189 5.95 23.40 -18.41
CA GLY A 189 6.27 22.09 -18.99
C GLY A 189 5.56 20.90 -18.38
N TYR A 190 4.65 21.12 -17.43
CA TYR A 190 3.82 20.03 -16.93
C TYR A 190 2.85 19.56 -18.01
N ARG A 191 2.65 18.25 -18.13
CA ARG A 191 1.68 17.64 -19.04
C ARG A 191 0.70 16.79 -18.26
N PHE A 192 -0.59 17.08 -18.45
CA PHE A 192 -1.69 16.42 -17.71
C PHE A 192 -2.50 15.46 -18.59
N ASP A 193 -2.18 15.41 -19.89
CA ASP A 193 -2.83 14.47 -20.80
C ASP A 193 -2.42 13.05 -20.43
N LYS A 194 -3.41 12.15 -20.46
CA LYS A 194 -3.15 10.72 -20.29
C LYS A 194 -2.35 10.20 -21.47
N GLN A 195 -1.30 9.44 -21.17
CA GLN A 195 -0.40 8.91 -22.18
C GLN A 195 -0.12 7.43 -21.97
N ILE A 196 0.15 6.74 -23.06
CA ILE A 196 0.67 5.38 -23.01
C ILE A 196 2.20 5.49 -22.95
N PRO A 197 2.87 4.97 -21.90
CA PRO A 197 4.33 4.97 -21.84
C PRO A 197 4.93 4.26 -23.04
N ALA A 198 6.15 4.64 -23.41
CA ALA A 198 6.89 3.94 -24.46
C ALA A 198 7.01 2.43 -24.14
N PRO A 199 7.19 1.55 -25.14
CA PRO A 199 7.25 0.09 -24.93
C PRO A 199 8.25 -0.33 -23.85
N PHE A 200 9.40 0.33 -23.79
CA PHE A 200 10.40 0.11 -22.73
C PHE A 200 9.84 0.49 -21.36
N GLY A 201 9.16 1.63 -21.24
CA GLY A 201 8.52 2.07 -19.99
C GLY A 201 7.44 1.09 -19.52
N MET A 202 6.63 0.59 -20.46
CA MET A 202 5.63 -0.45 -20.16
C MET A 202 6.28 -1.73 -19.64
N ALA A 203 7.39 -2.17 -20.24
CA ALA A 203 8.14 -3.35 -19.78
C ALA A 203 8.70 -3.14 -18.36
N VAL A 204 9.26 -1.96 -18.07
CA VAL A 204 9.77 -1.61 -16.74
C VAL A 204 8.64 -1.57 -15.70
N ILE A 205 7.49 -0.99 -16.03
CA ILE A 205 6.30 -1.00 -15.16
C ILE A 205 5.86 -2.43 -14.87
N LEU A 206 5.79 -3.28 -15.90
CA LEU A 206 5.45 -4.69 -15.73
C LEU A 206 6.41 -5.42 -14.80
N VAL A 207 7.72 -5.21 -14.97
CA VAL A 207 8.75 -5.83 -14.10
C VAL A 207 8.59 -5.35 -12.65
N ALA A 208 8.33 -4.07 -12.43
CA ALA A 208 8.10 -3.53 -11.09
C ALA A 208 6.84 -4.12 -10.44
N LEU A 209 5.73 -4.22 -11.19
CA LEU A 209 4.49 -4.86 -10.73
C LEU A 209 4.67 -6.35 -10.46
N LEU A 210 5.45 -7.06 -11.28
CA LEU A 210 5.81 -8.46 -11.03
C LEU A 210 6.68 -8.61 -9.78
N GLY A 211 7.57 -7.65 -9.52
CA GLY A 211 8.32 -7.57 -8.27
C GLY A 211 7.39 -7.45 -7.06
N LEU A 212 6.42 -6.53 -7.11
CA LEU A 212 5.40 -6.39 -6.06
C LEU A 212 4.53 -7.65 -5.91
N SER A 213 4.17 -8.29 -7.04
CA SER A 213 3.44 -9.57 -7.03
C SER A 213 4.25 -10.71 -6.41
N ALA A 214 5.56 -10.75 -6.64
CA ALA A 214 6.46 -11.71 -6.01
C ALA A 214 6.52 -11.51 -4.49
N LEU A 215 6.68 -10.26 -4.02
CA LEU A 215 6.64 -9.93 -2.58
C LEU A 215 5.32 -10.39 -1.95
N SER A 216 4.19 -10.15 -2.62
CA SER A 216 2.89 -10.64 -2.20
C SER A 216 2.82 -12.18 -2.20
N GLY A 217 3.33 -12.82 -3.24
CA GLY A 217 3.36 -14.29 -3.35
C GLY A 217 4.13 -14.94 -2.20
N PHE A 218 5.29 -14.41 -1.82
CA PHE A 218 6.08 -14.93 -0.71
C PHE A 218 5.35 -14.85 0.64
N THR A 219 4.54 -13.82 0.83
CA THR A 219 3.79 -13.64 2.07
C THR A 219 2.45 -14.38 2.08
N TYR A 220 1.77 -14.50 0.92
CA TYR A 220 0.48 -15.19 0.81
C TYR A 220 0.59 -16.70 0.60
N GLY A 221 1.57 -17.16 -0.18
CA GLY A 221 1.68 -18.57 -0.58
C GLY A 221 1.61 -19.58 0.58
N PRO A 222 2.34 -19.36 1.69
CA PRO A 222 2.31 -20.26 2.83
C PRO A 222 1.09 -20.14 3.74
N VAL A 223 0.29 -19.06 3.62
CA VAL A 223 -0.61 -18.61 4.68
C VAL A 223 -1.78 -19.57 4.95
N ALA A 224 -2.39 -20.14 3.91
CA ALA A 224 -3.51 -21.04 4.09
C ALA A 224 -3.13 -22.27 4.95
N ALA A 225 -1.98 -22.87 4.64
CA ALA A 225 -1.42 -23.98 5.41
C ALA A 225 -1.02 -23.53 6.82
N LEU A 226 -0.25 -22.43 6.92
CA LEU A 226 0.19 -21.89 8.20
C LEU A 226 -0.95 -21.61 9.16
N LEU A 227 -2.00 -20.93 8.73
CA LEU A 227 -3.14 -20.60 9.59
C LEU A 227 -3.90 -21.86 10.00
N SER A 228 -4.04 -22.85 9.11
CA SER A 228 -4.68 -24.12 9.46
C SER A 228 -3.86 -24.95 10.47
N GLU A 229 -2.54 -24.86 10.40
CA GLU A 229 -1.62 -25.56 11.30
C GLU A 229 -1.49 -24.86 12.66
N MET A 230 -1.70 -23.55 12.74
CA MET A 230 -1.55 -22.75 13.97
C MET A 230 -2.63 -23.02 15.03
N PHE A 231 -3.83 -23.47 14.67
CA PHE A 231 -4.98 -23.53 15.56
C PHE A 231 -5.49 -24.95 15.81
N PRO A 232 -5.96 -25.23 17.05
CA PRO A 232 -6.52 -26.54 17.40
C PRO A 232 -7.71 -26.90 16.50
N PRO A 233 -7.89 -28.16 16.07
CA PRO A 233 -8.94 -28.60 15.14
C PRO A 233 -10.35 -28.15 15.50
N HIS A 234 -10.75 -28.25 16.78
CA HIS A 234 -12.10 -27.96 17.26
C HIS A 234 -12.49 -26.47 17.25
N VAL A 235 -11.53 -25.55 17.28
CA VAL A 235 -11.76 -24.08 17.20
C VAL A 235 -11.06 -23.44 15.99
N ARG A 236 -10.42 -24.23 15.15
CA ARG A 236 -9.57 -23.78 14.04
C ARG A 236 -10.27 -22.75 13.16
N TYR A 237 -11.44 -23.06 12.65
CA TYR A 237 -12.15 -22.20 11.72
C TYR A 237 -12.46 -20.82 12.32
N SER A 238 -13.05 -20.78 13.52
CA SER A 238 -13.36 -19.53 14.21
C SER A 238 -12.09 -18.74 14.55
N SER A 239 -11.06 -19.43 15.02
CA SER A 239 -9.81 -18.80 15.47
C SER A 239 -8.98 -18.21 14.32
N LEU A 240 -8.98 -18.82 13.12
CA LEU A 240 -8.28 -18.29 11.95
C LEU A 240 -9.09 -17.21 11.22
N SER A 241 -10.44 -17.34 11.20
CA SER A 241 -11.30 -16.37 10.53
C SER A 241 -11.24 -15.00 11.14
N ILE A 242 -11.20 -14.90 12.47
CA ILE A 242 -11.15 -13.62 13.19
C ILE A 242 -9.94 -12.77 12.74
N PRO A 243 -8.69 -13.22 12.92
CA PRO A 243 -7.53 -12.43 12.53
C PRO A 243 -7.45 -12.20 11.02
N TYR A 244 -7.86 -13.18 10.21
CA TYR A 244 -7.81 -13.05 8.76
C TYR A 244 -8.77 -11.97 8.27
N HIS A 245 -10.06 -12.01 8.66
CA HIS A 245 -11.03 -11.01 8.20
C HIS A 245 -10.80 -9.62 8.81
N LEU A 246 -10.37 -9.53 10.06
CA LEU A 246 -9.97 -8.25 10.65
C LEU A 246 -8.73 -7.68 9.94
N GLY A 247 -7.73 -8.51 9.67
CA GLY A 247 -6.53 -8.12 8.94
C GLY A 247 -6.85 -7.63 7.53
N THR A 248 -7.58 -8.42 6.76
CA THR A 248 -7.92 -8.08 5.37
C THR A 248 -8.90 -6.92 5.29
N GLY A 249 -9.93 -6.88 6.12
CA GLY A 249 -10.95 -5.84 6.10
C GLY A 249 -10.46 -4.48 6.56
N TYR A 250 -9.76 -4.42 7.70
CA TYR A 250 -9.34 -3.14 8.25
C TYR A 250 -8.00 -2.67 7.67
N PHE A 251 -6.96 -3.48 7.69
CA PHE A 251 -5.65 -3.04 7.21
C PHE A 251 -5.59 -2.94 5.69
N GLY A 252 -6.18 -3.90 4.98
CA GLY A 252 -6.25 -3.88 3.52
C GLY A 252 -7.37 -2.99 2.99
N GLY A 253 -8.60 -3.15 3.49
CA GLY A 253 -9.77 -2.44 2.99
C GLY A 253 -9.68 -0.93 3.14
N PHE A 254 -9.15 -0.42 4.26
CA PHE A 254 -8.93 1.02 4.45
C PHE A 254 -7.64 1.55 3.84
N LEU A 255 -6.76 0.69 3.31
CA LEU A 255 -5.48 1.13 2.74
C LEU A 255 -5.64 2.19 1.64
N PRO A 256 -6.51 2.04 0.63
CA PRO A 256 -6.65 3.05 -0.41
C PRO A 256 -7.06 4.42 0.15
N LEU A 257 -7.95 4.42 1.16
CA LEU A 257 -8.42 5.62 1.82
C LEU A 257 -7.28 6.30 2.60
N ILE A 258 -6.57 5.55 3.43
CA ILE A 258 -5.47 6.04 4.26
C ILE A 258 -4.31 6.53 3.39
N ALA A 259 -3.94 5.76 2.36
CA ALA A 259 -2.88 6.13 1.44
C ALA A 259 -3.22 7.42 0.68
N SER A 260 -4.44 7.54 0.15
CA SER A 260 -4.91 8.76 -0.51
C SER A 260 -4.94 9.97 0.43
N PHE A 261 -5.35 9.77 1.69
CA PHE A 261 -5.31 10.83 2.71
C PHE A 261 -3.88 11.32 2.96
N ILE A 262 -2.92 10.40 3.12
CA ILE A 262 -1.50 10.76 3.33
C ILE A 262 -0.95 11.51 2.12
N VAL A 263 -1.23 11.04 0.89
CA VAL A 263 -0.82 11.72 -0.35
C VAL A 263 -1.41 13.13 -0.41
N ALA A 264 -2.70 13.28 -0.14
CA ALA A 264 -3.38 14.57 -0.15
C ALA A 264 -2.84 15.54 0.91
N LYS A 265 -2.46 15.05 2.08
CA LYS A 265 -1.89 15.88 3.15
C LYS A 265 -0.44 16.29 2.89
N THR A 266 0.32 15.47 2.22
CA THR A 266 1.76 15.69 1.99
C THR A 266 2.10 16.27 0.61
N GLY A 267 1.17 16.19 -0.35
CA GLY A 267 1.44 16.55 -1.74
C GLY A 267 2.42 15.62 -2.45
N ASN A 268 2.79 14.50 -1.84
CA ASN A 268 3.77 13.55 -2.38
C ASN A 268 3.11 12.24 -2.74
N ALA A 269 3.12 11.87 -4.03
CA ALA A 269 2.51 10.66 -4.55
C ALA A 269 3.02 9.36 -3.91
N TYR A 270 4.25 9.36 -3.39
CA TYR A 270 4.87 8.20 -2.74
C TYR A 270 4.54 8.12 -1.24
N ALA A 271 4.05 9.19 -0.63
CA ALA A 271 3.87 9.25 0.83
C ALA A 271 2.83 8.23 1.34
N GLY A 272 1.83 7.87 0.52
CA GLY A 272 0.87 6.82 0.86
C GLY A 272 1.48 5.45 1.13
N LEU A 273 2.67 5.17 0.58
CA LEU A 273 3.41 3.92 0.79
C LEU A 273 3.90 3.74 2.23
N TRP A 274 4.04 4.83 3.00
CA TRP A 274 4.44 4.77 4.41
C TRP A 274 3.46 3.98 5.26
N TYR A 275 2.16 4.03 4.94
CA TYR A 275 1.18 3.19 5.63
C TYR A 275 1.52 1.70 5.48
N THR A 276 1.72 1.25 4.24
CA THR A 276 2.11 -0.13 3.95
C THR A 276 3.43 -0.49 4.62
N TRP A 277 4.43 0.38 4.52
CA TRP A 277 5.74 0.15 5.10
C TRP A 277 5.69 -0.04 6.62
N VAL A 278 4.95 0.81 7.34
CA VAL A 278 4.80 0.71 8.80
C VAL A 278 4.07 -0.57 9.20
N VAL A 279 2.97 -0.91 8.52
CA VAL A 279 2.23 -2.15 8.81
C VAL A 279 3.09 -3.38 8.54
N VAL A 280 3.86 -3.38 7.44
CA VAL A 280 4.79 -4.47 7.11
C VAL A 280 5.93 -4.55 8.12
N LEU A 281 6.44 -3.43 8.62
CA LEU A 281 7.46 -3.42 9.68
C LEU A 281 6.93 -4.11 10.96
N VAL A 282 5.72 -3.77 11.39
CA VAL A 282 5.07 -4.43 12.53
C VAL A 282 4.90 -5.92 12.26
N ALA A 283 4.39 -6.29 11.07
CA ALA A 283 4.21 -7.68 10.70
C ALA A 283 5.53 -8.45 10.63
N PHE A 284 6.59 -7.83 10.14
CA PHE A 284 7.94 -8.40 10.15
C PHE A 284 8.44 -8.68 11.56
N LEU A 285 8.34 -7.71 12.46
CA LEU A 285 8.78 -7.87 13.85
C LEU A 285 7.98 -8.96 14.57
N VAL A 286 6.65 -8.93 14.43
CA VAL A 286 5.79 -9.96 15.05
C VAL A 286 6.09 -11.34 14.49
N SER A 287 6.23 -11.48 13.16
CA SER A 287 6.53 -12.79 12.55
C SER A 287 7.92 -13.27 12.89
N ALA A 288 8.94 -12.40 12.85
CA ALA A 288 10.31 -12.78 13.12
C ALA A 288 10.49 -13.29 14.57
N PHE A 289 9.88 -12.58 15.54
CA PHE A 289 10.13 -12.86 16.96
C PHE A 289 9.05 -13.69 17.65
N LEU A 290 7.78 -13.60 17.24
CA LEU A 290 6.67 -14.24 17.93
C LEU A 290 6.05 -15.42 17.17
N LEU A 291 6.15 -15.43 15.82
CA LEU A 291 5.65 -16.55 15.02
C LEU A 291 6.57 -17.76 15.24
N LYS A 292 5.96 -18.85 15.68
CA LYS A 292 6.62 -20.16 15.77
C LYS A 292 6.27 -20.97 14.52
N GLU A 293 7.23 -21.77 14.07
CA GLU A 293 6.96 -22.78 13.05
C GLU A 293 5.98 -23.81 13.64
N PRO A 294 4.87 -24.13 12.98
CA PRO A 294 3.97 -25.18 13.42
C PRO A 294 4.71 -26.54 13.45
N VAL A 295 4.43 -27.32 14.47
CA VAL A 295 4.99 -28.65 14.58
C VAL A 295 3.96 -29.66 14.08
N GLU A 296 4.37 -30.49 13.13
CA GLU A 296 3.50 -31.54 12.57
C GLU A 296 3.03 -32.49 13.68
N GLY A 297 1.72 -32.76 13.74
CA GLY A 297 1.11 -33.60 14.77
C GLY A 297 1.01 -32.97 16.17
N GLU A 298 1.25 -31.67 16.33
CA GLU A 298 1.09 -30.98 17.63
C GLU A 298 -0.31 -31.20 18.23
N TRP A 299 -1.33 -31.21 17.38
CA TRP A 299 -2.74 -31.34 17.79
C TRP A 299 -3.23 -32.78 17.93
N ASP A 300 -2.56 -33.72 17.29
CA ASP A 300 -2.90 -35.17 17.40
C ASP A 300 -2.55 -35.71 18.78
N LYS A 301 -1.50 -35.14 19.41
CA LYS A 301 -1.08 -35.50 20.77
C LYS A 301 -1.96 -34.88 21.89
N ALA A 302 -2.72 -33.83 21.56
CA ALA A 302 -3.57 -33.11 22.48
C ALA A 302 -5.06 -33.59 22.44
N ALA A 303 -5.40 -34.50 21.55
CA ALA A 303 -6.73 -35.11 21.55
C ALA A 303 -6.87 -35.97 22.80
N PRO A 304 -7.94 -35.79 23.65
CA PRO A 304 -8.22 -36.73 24.73
C PRO A 304 -8.36 -38.12 24.13
N SER A 305 -7.72 -39.10 24.77
CA SER A 305 -7.92 -40.51 24.38
C SER A 305 -9.41 -40.81 24.42
N ALA A 306 -9.94 -41.50 23.39
CA ALA A 306 -11.37 -41.86 23.30
C ALA A 306 -11.87 -42.73 24.47
N GLY A 307 -11.04 -42.92 25.48
CA GLY A 307 -11.33 -43.68 26.70
C GLY A 307 -11.77 -42.83 27.90
N ASP A 308 -11.64 -41.46 27.86
CA ASP A 308 -12.00 -40.62 29.00
C ASP A 308 -13.44 -40.03 28.93
N ALA A 309 -14.26 -40.53 28.01
CA ALA A 309 -15.65 -40.14 27.81
C ALA A 309 -16.62 -41.30 28.08
N ALA A 310 -16.38 -42.09 29.15
CA ALA A 310 -17.30 -43.09 29.62
C ALA A 310 -17.86 -42.75 31.01
#